data_30332037bf3ee8dc371b354818e75534
#
_entry.id   30332037bf3ee8dc371b354818e75534
#
_cell.length_a   1.000
_cell.length_b   1.000
_cell.length_c   1.000
_cell.angle_alpha   90.00
_cell.angle_beta   90.00
_cell.angle_gamma   90.00
#
_symmetry.space_group_name_H-M   'P 1'
#
loop_
_entity.id
_entity.type
_entity.pdbx_description
1 polymer ?
#
loop_
_entity_poly.entity_id
_entity_poly.type
_entity_poly.pdbx_seq_one_letter_code
_entity_poly.pdbx_strand_id
1 'polypeptide(L)'
;MKNDKGSGINSIAIFIIIFISACSQKNLNKEAKMSDNLKISKRLEVLFLKTKIVCFGRYSIKVPQEAELIYGNISAPSRIDIIKGGVTAKNEKIAEDIRKIKTSDSSSEIIYNGNGPIENSWQFHYFENKFSKEDGDVFFRTYINKGEITFGLSGSIPKGGTVTSAVATQSTRANSLRLREKDEIPAEPGHCLEGGFMGDSNYNDQEMADAGLYFPSFPDVTFSITSNKDAYGDYPPAEYDAKVRGKLSLLARIQEAKDQQGKNYPPRTLLREGKRDVQHWHGEESLIRRTDGVHDFEWTLVGTPRDIAYPAVLEASMYTKVAHNMVGAAEASSLTDEEAIALWDKLLSGLKFRVKVPGAPPGSYYIDPDQPAQ
;
A
#
# COMPACT_ATOMS: atom_id res chain seq x y z
N MET A 1 5.88 -44.86 -68.87
CA MET A 1 5.09 -46.05 -69.21
C MET A 1 3.91 -46.12 -68.31
N LYS A 2 2.77 -45.94 -68.93
CA LYS A 2 1.49 -46.66 -68.77
C LYS A 2 0.86 -46.55 -67.39
N ASN A 3 -0.23 -45.75 -67.28
CA ASN A 3 -1.64 -46.18 -67.56
C ASN A 3 -2.21 -46.94 -66.35
N ASP A 4 -3.36 -46.82 -65.90
CA ASP A 4 -4.64 -46.17 -66.28
C ASP A 4 -5.72 -46.59 -65.23
N LYS A 5 -6.77 -45.82 -65.17
CA LYS A 5 -8.15 -46.23 -64.79
C LYS A 5 -8.42 -46.54 -63.34
N GLY A 6 -9.31 -45.93 -62.64
CA GLY A 6 -10.60 -45.42 -63.07
C GLY A 6 -11.72 -46.16 -62.31
N SER A 7 -12.60 -45.48 -61.66
CA SER A 7 -13.93 -45.90 -61.24
C SER A 7 -14.21 -45.28 -59.83
N GLY A 8 -14.94 -44.26 -59.62
CA GLY A 8 -16.34 -44.03 -59.81
C GLY A 8 -17.16 -44.85 -58.84
N ILE A 9 -17.73 -44.23 -57.83
CA ILE A 9 -19.07 -44.60 -57.28
C ILE A 9 -19.43 -43.71 -56.11
N ASN A 10 -20.50 -43.01 -56.33
CA ASN A 10 -21.61 -42.61 -55.45
C ASN A 10 -21.39 -41.75 -54.19
N SER A 11 -21.79 -40.51 -54.39
CA SER A 11 -22.37 -39.63 -53.36
C SER A 11 -23.41 -40.29 -52.49
N ILE A 12 -23.15 -40.40 -51.22
CA ILE A 12 -24.21 -40.48 -50.22
C ILE A 12 -24.03 -39.22 -49.35
N ALA A 13 -24.93 -38.29 -49.58
CA ALA A 13 -25.07 -37.12 -48.73
C ALA A 13 -25.70 -37.58 -47.42
N ILE A 14 -24.90 -37.69 -46.39
CA ILE A 14 -25.41 -37.84 -45.02
C ILE A 14 -25.60 -36.42 -44.50
N PHE A 15 -26.87 -36.02 -44.46
CA PHE A 15 -27.29 -34.79 -43.70
C PHE A 15 -27.12 -35.10 -42.21
N ILE A 16 -25.98 -34.70 -41.65
CA ILE A 16 -25.87 -34.61 -40.18
C ILE A 16 -26.55 -33.31 -39.77
N ILE A 17 -27.77 -33.43 -39.29
CA ILE A 17 -28.48 -32.37 -38.58
C ILE A 17 -27.73 -32.14 -37.25
N ILE A 18 -26.82 -31.17 -37.23
CA ILE A 18 -26.26 -30.68 -35.98
C ILE A 18 -27.36 -29.86 -35.28
N PHE A 19 -28.04 -30.50 -34.34
CA PHE A 19 -28.78 -29.75 -33.33
C PHE A 19 -27.78 -28.91 -32.54
N ILE A 20 -27.63 -27.67 -32.95
CA ILE A 20 -26.99 -26.64 -32.12
C ILE A 20 -27.97 -26.38 -30.99
N SER A 21 -27.75 -27.07 -29.89
CA SER A 21 -28.38 -26.75 -28.62
C SER A 21 -27.86 -25.37 -28.22
N ALA A 22 -28.64 -24.35 -28.58
CA ALA A 22 -28.44 -23.01 -28.06
C ALA A 22 -28.72 -23.05 -26.55
N CYS A 23 -27.74 -23.54 -25.78
CA CYS A 23 -27.70 -23.26 -24.34
C CYS A 23 -27.53 -21.75 -24.19
N SER A 24 -28.63 -21.15 -23.85
CA SER A 24 -28.79 -19.75 -23.47
C SER A 24 -27.70 -19.39 -22.45
N GLN A 25 -26.62 -18.73 -22.92
CA GLN A 25 -25.79 -17.89 -22.05
C GLN A 25 -26.60 -16.62 -21.70
N LYS A 26 -27.63 -16.82 -20.92
CA LYS A 26 -28.29 -15.73 -20.21
C LYS A 26 -27.76 -15.73 -18.79
N ASN A 27 -27.24 -14.57 -18.42
CA ASN A 27 -26.95 -14.09 -17.06
C ASN A 27 -25.58 -14.41 -16.47
N LEU A 28 -24.54 -13.73 -17.00
CA LEU A 28 -23.33 -13.41 -16.24
C LEU A 28 -22.93 -11.93 -16.35
N ASN A 29 -23.83 -11.07 -16.75
CA ASN A 29 -23.66 -9.61 -16.63
C ASN A 29 -24.90 -9.01 -15.95
N LYS A 30 -25.18 -9.45 -14.73
CA LYS A 30 -25.83 -8.59 -13.77
C LYS A 30 -24.72 -7.75 -13.16
N GLU A 31 -24.32 -6.68 -13.83
CA GLU A 31 -23.80 -5.50 -13.15
C GLU A 31 -24.81 -5.23 -12.03
N ALA A 32 -24.42 -5.51 -10.81
CA ALA A 32 -25.16 -5.04 -9.67
C ALA A 32 -25.02 -3.50 -9.74
N LYS A 33 -25.98 -2.86 -10.43
CA LYS A 33 -26.19 -1.43 -10.36
C LYS A 33 -26.45 -1.15 -8.90
N MET A 34 -25.38 -0.78 -8.20
CA MET A 34 -25.47 -0.34 -6.82
C MET A 34 -26.46 0.81 -6.76
N SER A 35 -27.47 0.63 -5.94
CA SER A 35 -28.31 1.73 -5.49
C SER A 35 -27.39 2.76 -4.84
N ASP A 36 -27.18 3.91 -5.48
CA ASP A 36 -26.46 5.09 -4.95
C ASP A 36 -27.13 5.68 -3.70
N ASN A 37 -28.09 4.99 -3.11
CA ASN A 37 -28.92 5.39 -1.97
C ASN A 37 -28.90 4.33 -0.85
N LEU A 38 -27.74 3.83 -0.45
CA LEU A 38 -27.64 3.20 0.86
C LEU A 38 -27.93 4.28 1.91
N LYS A 39 -29.09 4.21 2.55
CA LYS A 39 -29.43 5.05 3.70
C LYS A 39 -28.39 4.79 4.77
N ILE A 40 -27.45 5.73 4.91
CA ILE A 40 -26.43 5.69 5.98
C ILE A 40 -27.19 5.63 7.29
N SER A 41 -26.81 4.70 8.18
CA SER A 41 -27.43 4.64 9.51
C SER A 41 -27.17 5.93 10.28
N LYS A 42 -28.12 6.29 11.15
CA LYS A 42 -28.03 7.54 11.94
C LYS A 42 -26.71 7.64 12.74
N ARG A 43 -26.18 6.54 13.23
CA ARG A 43 -24.90 6.54 13.96
C ARG A 43 -23.71 6.81 13.07
N LEU A 44 -23.70 6.32 11.83
CA LEU A 44 -22.67 6.68 10.87
C LEU A 44 -22.82 8.11 10.34
N GLU A 45 -24.06 8.60 10.16
CA GLU A 45 -24.28 10.02 9.86
C GLU A 45 -23.65 10.90 10.94
N VAL A 46 -23.90 10.58 12.22
CA VAL A 46 -23.31 11.30 13.36
C VAL A 46 -21.79 11.21 13.36
N LEU A 47 -21.22 10.04 13.08
CA LEU A 47 -19.77 9.82 13.00
C LEU A 47 -19.11 10.78 11.97
N PHE A 48 -19.75 10.99 10.82
CA PHE A 48 -19.23 11.81 9.74
C PHE A 48 -19.72 13.28 9.75
N LEU A 49 -20.47 13.72 10.77
CA LEU A 49 -20.86 15.13 10.91
C LEU A 49 -19.63 16.05 11.01
N LYS A 50 -18.60 15.58 11.70
CA LYS A 50 -17.31 16.27 11.81
C LYS A 50 -16.23 15.37 11.25
N THR A 51 -15.46 15.90 10.32
CA THR A 51 -14.38 15.17 9.66
C THR A 51 -13.08 15.98 9.75
N LYS A 52 -11.97 15.28 9.63
CA LYS A 52 -10.64 15.84 9.44
C LYS A 52 -9.93 15.14 8.28
N ILE A 53 -8.89 15.78 7.76
CA ILE A 53 -7.96 15.15 6.83
C ILE A 53 -6.73 14.73 7.64
N VAL A 54 -6.25 13.51 7.40
CA VAL A 54 -4.99 13.01 7.96
C VAL A 54 -4.08 12.59 6.81
N CYS A 55 -2.75 12.66 7.00
CA CYS A 55 -1.80 12.32 5.93
C CYS A 55 -0.76 11.29 6.37
N PHE A 56 -0.34 10.45 5.43
CA PHE A 56 0.71 9.43 5.57
C PHE A 56 1.42 9.27 4.21
N GLY A 57 2.75 9.16 4.21
CA GLY A 57 3.47 9.20 2.95
C GLY A 57 3.05 10.40 2.10
N ARG A 58 2.76 10.16 0.82
CA ARG A 58 2.23 11.19 -0.10
C ARG A 58 0.69 11.26 -0.11
N TYR A 59 0.02 10.44 0.67
CA TYR A 59 -1.44 10.31 0.66
C TYR A 59 -2.09 11.10 1.80
N SER A 60 -3.36 11.39 1.63
CA SER A 60 -4.26 11.87 2.66
C SER A 60 -5.61 11.19 2.54
N ILE A 61 -6.29 11.08 3.68
CA ILE A 61 -7.63 10.53 3.73
C ILE A 61 -8.52 11.39 4.62
N LYS A 62 -9.76 11.61 4.17
CA LYS A 62 -10.79 12.29 4.95
C LYS A 62 -11.48 11.28 5.86
N VAL A 63 -11.41 11.51 7.17
CA VAL A 63 -11.87 10.58 8.20
C VAL A 63 -12.78 11.29 9.20
N PRO A 64 -13.59 10.55 9.99
CA PRO A 64 -14.28 11.12 11.15
C PRO A 64 -13.32 11.83 12.10
N GLN A 65 -13.79 12.86 12.78
CA GLN A 65 -12.97 13.65 13.72
C GLN A 65 -12.33 12.81 14.82
N GLU A 66 -13.02 11.77 15.30
CA GLU A 66 -12.52 10.87 16.35
C GLU A 66 -11.48 9.85 15.88
N ALA A 67 -11.43 9.57 14.57
CA ALA A 67 -10.53 8.55 14.04
C ALA A 67 -9.06 8.88 14.34
N GLU A 68 -8.31 7.87 14.72
CA GLU A 68 -6.88 7.96 14.99
C GLU A 68 -6.09 7.31 13.87
N LEU A 69 -5.10 8.05 13.35
CA LEU A 69 -4.18 7.53 12.34
C LEU A 69 -3.06 6.76 13.03
N ILE A 70 -2.87 5.52 12.63
CA ILE A 70 -1.77 4.65 13.06
C ILE A 70 -0.80 4.55 11.88
N TYR A 71 0.40 5.06 12.05
CA TYR A 71 1.43 4.98 11.01
C TYR A 71 2.03 3.57 10.97
N GLY A 72 2.05 2.99 9.79
CA GLY A 72 2.79 1.78 9.48
C GLY A 72 4.19 2.07 8.96
N ASN A 73 4.68 1.23 8.06
CA ASN A 73 5.98 1.42 7.43
C ASN A 73 5.92 2.57 6.41
N ILE A 74 6.89 3.49 6.48
CA ILE A 74 7.12 4.51 5.45
C ILE A 74 8.57 4.39 4.97
N SER A 75 8.73 4.19 3.67
CA SER A 75 10.02 4.09 3.01
C SER A 75 10.09 5.05 1.82
N ALA A 76 11.17 5.86 1.76
CA ALA A 76 11.41 6.80 0.67
C ALA A 76 12.91 7.18 0.59
N PRO A 77 13.77 6.49 -0.20
CA PRO A 77 13.62 5.14 -0.75
C PRO A 77 13.82 4.04 0.29
N SER A 78 14.39 4.33 1.46
CA SER A 78 14.59 3.39 2.55
C SER A 78 13.65 3.67 3.71
N ARG A 79 13.45 2.69 4.56
CA ARG A 79 12.61 2.81 5.75
C ARG A 79 13.03 3.97 6.63
N ILE A 80 12.03 4.70 7.14
CA ILE A 80 12.20 5.79 8.09
C ILE A 80 11.65 5.33 9.44
N ASP A 81 12.54 5.15 10.41
CA ASP A 81 12.15 4.77 11.77
C ASP A 81 11.86 6.03 12.60
N ILE A 82 10.81 5.98 13.41
CA ILE A 82 10.43 7.05 14.32
C ILE A 82 10.75 6.63 15.76
N ILE A 83 11.61 7.37 16.43
CA ILE A 83 12.06 7.11 17.79
C ILE A 83 11.60 8.28 18.66
N LYS A 84 10.70 8.03 19.60
CA LYS A 84 10.16 9.02 20.56
C LYS A 84 10.96 8.98 21.85
N GLY A 85 11.09 10.12 22.55
CA GLY A 85 11.78 10.24 23.83
C GLY A 85 13.12 10.99 23.73
N GLY A 86 13.27 11.80 22.69
CA GLY A 86 14.37 12.76 22.57
C GLY A 86 15.78 12.13 22.45
N VAL A 87 16.78 12.84 22.98
CA VAL A 87 18.18 12.44 22.86
C VAL A 87 18.49 11.14 23.61
N THR A 88 17.82 10.88 24.73
CA THR A 88 18.03 9.66 25.52
C THR A 88 17.61 8.43 24.70
N ALA A 89 16.40 8.40 24.19
CA ALA A 89 15.90 7.29 23.36
C ALA A 89 16.72 7.13 22.07
N LYS A 90 17.18 8.22 21.47
CA LYS A 90 18.12 8.18 20.34
C LYS A 90 19.40 7.41 20.70
N ASN A 91 20.03 7.76 21.82
CA ASN A 91 21.30 7.15 22.22
C ASN A 91 21.13 5.66 22.60
N GLU A 92 20.03 5.31 23.26
CA GLU A 92 19.68 3.91 23.55
C GLU A 92 19.47 3.11 22.25
N LYS A 93 18.77 3.68 21.27
CA LYS A 93 18.55 3.05 19.98
C LYS A 93 19.85 2.85 19.19
N ILE A 94 20.73 3.84 19.17
CA ILE A 94 22.08 3.72 18.57
C ILE A 94 22.85 2.57 19.22
N ALA A 95 22.90 2.52 20.55
CA ALA A 95 23.61 1.47 21.28
C ALA A 95 23.00 0.09 21.00
N GLU A 96 21.68 -0.02 20.96
CA GLU A 96 20.96 -1.26 20.61
C GLU A 96 21.33 -1.73 19.20
N ASP A 97 21.26 -0.84 18.20
CA ASP A 97 21.51 -1.20 16.81
C ASP A 97 22.99 -1.59 16.58
N ILE A 98 23.92 -0.87 17.21
CA ILE A 98 25.35 -1.26 17.21
C ILE A 98 25.55 -2.64 17.82
N ARG A 99 24.88 -2.93 18.95
CA ARG A 99 24.95 -4.25 19.57
C ARG A 99 24.38 -5.34 18.67
N LYS A 100 23.21 -5.10 18.07
CA LYS A 100 22.58 -6.04 17.13
C LYS A 100 23.50 -6.37 15.96
N ILE A 101 24.11 -5.36 15.33
CA ILE A 101 25.05 -5.57 14.22
C ILE A 101 26.22 -6.45 14.68
N LYS A 102 26.87 -6.12 15.79
CA LYS A 102 28.02 -6.89 16.31
C LYS A 102 27.69 -8.32 16.70
N THR A 103 26.42 -8.63 17.00
CA THR A 103 25.98 -9.97 17.42
C THR A 103 25.27 -10.76 16.31
N SER A 104 24.92 -10.14 15.19
CA SER A 104 24.23 -10.79 14.09
C SER A 104 25.13 -11.74 13.30
N ASP A 105 26.37 -11.35 13.10
CA ASP A 105 27.38 -12.13 12.38
C ASP A 105 28.77 -11.83 12.97
N SER A 106 29.61 -12.86 13.13
CA SER A 106 30.96 -12.70 13.69
C SER A 106 31.91 -11.91 12.80
N SER A 107 31.59 -11.77 11.52
CA SER A 107 32.37 -11.01 10.54
C SER A 107 31.81 -9.59 10.33
N SER A 108 30.71 -9.22 10.98
CA SER A 108 30.19 -7.86 10.96
C SER A 108 31.19 -6.86 11.54
N GLU A 109 31.31 -5.70 10.92
CA GLU A 109 32.30 -4.69 11.31
C GLU A 109 31.71 -3.28 11.21
N ILE A 110 31.85 -2.49 12.28
CA ILE A 110 31.52 -1.05 12.24
C ILE A 110 32.77 -0.29 11.85
N ILE A 111 32.72 0.33 10.66
CA ILE A 111 33.87 1.06 10.07
C ILE A 111 33.83 2.58 10.33
N TYR A 112 32.65 3.09 10.72
CA TYR A 112 32.48 4.48 11.15
C TYR A 112 31.40 4.55 12.23
N ASN A 113 31.61 5.38 13.24
CA ASN A 113 30.64 5.63 14.30
C ASN A 113 30.89 7.04 14.87
N GLY A 114 30.05 8.01 14.51
CA GLY A 114 30.30 9.41 14.86
C GLY A 114 29.21 10.37 14.40
N ASN A 115 29.56 11.65 14.31
CA ASN A 115 28.64 12.67 13.88
C ASN A 115 28.03 12.36 12.52
N GLY A 116 26.73 12.61 12.40
CA GLY A 116 26.01 12.43 11.15
C GLY A 116 26.18 13.61 10.19
N PRO A 117 25.43 13.63 9.07
CA PRO A 117 25.61 14.57 7.99
C PRO A 117 25.13 16.01 8.30
N ILE A 118 24.38 16.21 9.36
CA ILE A 118 23.92 17.53 9.82
C ILE A 118 24.07 17.66 11.34
N GLU A 119 23.95 18.88 11.86
CA GLU A 119 23.94 19.12 13.31
C GLU A 119 22.85 18.29 14.02
N ASN A 120 23.15 17.85 15.24
CA ASN A 120 22.25 17.00 16.05
C ASN A 120 21.92 15.64 15.40
N SER A 121 22.76 15.16 14.48
CA SER A 121 22.65 13.83 13.91
C SER A 121 23.84 12.96 14.29
N TRP A 122 23.62 11.65 14.25
CA TRP A 122 24.62 10.61 14.48
C TRP A 122 24.55 9.59 13.34
N GLN A 123 25.68 9.05 12.94
CA GLN A 123 25.75 8.07 11.87
C GLN A 123 26.76 6.97 12.18
N PHE A 124 26.47 5.75 11.74
CA PHE A 124 27.48 4.70 11.68
C PHE A 124 27.39 3.96 10.33
N HIS A 125 28.57 3.51 9.86
CA HIS A 125 28.71 2.68 8.67
C HIS A 125 29.24 1.30 9.08
N TYR A 126 28.79 0.25 8.39
CA TYR A 126 29.12 -1.11 8.77
C TYR A 126 29.04 -2.08 7.59
N PHE A 127 29.74 -3.19 7.74
CA PHE A 127 29.53 -4.39 6.95
C PHE A 127 28.64 -5.35 7.77
N GLU A 128 27.60 -5.90 7.16
CA GLU A 128 26.68 -6.81 7.86
C GLU A 128 27.26 -8.20 8.09
N ASN A 129 28.07 -8.67 7.13
CA ASN A 129 28.64 -10.01 7.12
C ASN A 129 29.86 -10.07 6.21
N LYS A 130 30.45 -11.28 6.08
CA LYS A 130 31.63 -11.51 5.25
C LYS A 130 31.39 -11.13 3.77
N PHE A 131 30.22 -11.43 3.23
CA PHE A 131 29.91 -11.16 1.82
C PHE A 131 29.85 -9.66 1.54
N SER A 132 29.14 -8.90 2.37
CA SER A 132 29.09 -7.43 2.22
C SER A 132 30.48 -6.79 2.31
N LYS A 133 31.38 -7.37 3.14
CA LYS A 133 32.78 -6.92 3.26
C LYS A 133 33.60 -7.26 2.01
N GLU A 134 33.46 -8.45 1.46
CA GLU A 134 34.15 -8.90 0.24
C GLU A 134 33.66 -8.15 -1.00
N ASP A 135 32.36 -7.87 -1.07
CA ASP A 135 31.76 -7.11 -2.18
C ASP A 135 31.94 -5.60 -2.03
N GLY A 136 32.29 -5.10 -0.84
CA GLY A 136 32.44 -3.68 -0.56
C GLY A 136 31.11 -2.96 -0.36
N ASP A 137 30.03 -3.69 -0.05
CA ASP A 137 28.71 -3.14 0.20
C ASP A 137 28.62 -2.60 1.63
N VAL A 138 28.72 -1.30 1.75
CA VAL A 138 28.67 -0.59 3.03
C VAL A 138 27.23 -0.23 3.35
N PHE A 139 26.77 -0.67 4.51
CA PHE A 139 25.49 -0.22 5.08
C PHE A 139 25.69 0.97 6.00
N PHE A 140 24.67 1.78 6.15
CA PHE A 140 24.70 2.89 7.08
C PHE A 140 23.36 3.12 7.76
N ARG A 141 23.40 3.71 8.97
CA ARG A 141 22.26 4.23 9.70
C ARG A 141 22.56 5.65 10.15
N THR A 142 21.58 6.52 9.98
CA THR A 142 21.65 7.95 10.35
C THR A 142 20.49 8.25 11.29
N TYR A 143 20.76 8.88 12.43
CA TYR A 143 19.76 9.29 13.41
C TYR A 143 19.76 10.81 13.50
N ILE A 144 18.63 11.42 13.17
CA ILE A 144 18.46 12.87 13.10
C ILE A 144 17.50 13.28 14.21
N ASN A 145 18.01 13.91 15.25
CA ASN A 145 17.20 14.34 16.37
C ASN A 145 16.57 15.73 16.07
N LYS A 146 15.28 15.81 16.27
CA LYS A 146 14.46 17.04 16.19
C LYS A 146 13.66 17.18 17.48
N GLY A 147 14.33 17.47 18.59
CA GLY A 147 13.67 17.58 19.91
C GLY A 147 13.23 16.22 20.46
N GLU A 148 11.92 16.02 20.68
CA GLU A 148 11.38 14.77 21.24
C GLU A 148 11.30 13.61 20.25
N ILE A 149 11.55 13.87 18.96
CA ILE A 149 11.52 12.84 17.92
C ILE A 149 12.90 12.72 17.28
N THR A 150 13.32 11.48 17.05
CA THR A 150 14.47 11.15 16.22
C THR A 150 14.01 10.35 15.01
N PHE A 151 14.45 10.76 13.84
CA PHE A 151 14.22 10.04 12.58
C PHE A 151 15.44 9.18 12.29
N GLY A 152 15.22 7.87 12.18
CA GLY A 152 16.23 6.89 11.77
C GLY A 152 16.13 6.62 10.28
N LEU A 153 17.19 6.88 9.54
CA LEU A 153 17.32 6.57 8.12
C LEU A 153 18.33 5.44 7.94
N SER A 154 18.00 4.46 7.13
CA SER A 154 18.93 3.39 6.74
C SER A 154 19.20 3.43 5.24
N GLY A 155 20.30 2.81 4.81
CA GLY A 155 20.64 2.67 3.42
C GLY A 155 21.90 1.86 3.23
N SER A 156 22.26 1.66 1.95
CA SER A 156 23.50 0.99 1.56
C SER A 156 24.22 1.78 0.47
N ILE A 157 25.51 1.56 0.40
CA ILE A 157 26.37 2.05 -0.69
C ILE A 157 26.72 0.82 -1.51
N PRO A 158 26.12 0.63 -2.68
CA PRO A 158 26.39 -0.54 -3.50
C PRO A 158 27.82 -0.46 -4.05
N LYS A 159 28.33 -1.59 -4.50
CA LYS A 159 29.65 -1.72 -5.14
C LYS A 159 29.87 -0.65 -6.22
N GLY A 160 30.95 0.08 -6.11
CA GLY A 160 31.27 1.19 -7.02
C GLY A 160 30.67 2.54 -6.64
N GLY A 161 29.78 2.58 -5.64
CA GLY A 161 29.34 3.82 -5.02
C GLY A 161 30.41 4.41 -4.10
N THR A 162 30.23 5.68 -3.72
CA THR A 162 31.15 6.34 -2.77
C THR A 162 30.44 6.71 -1.48
N VAL A 163 31.16 6.63 -0.37
CA VAL A 163 30.69 7.12 0.94
C VAL A 163 30.28 8.60 0.82
N THR A 164 31.03 9.40 0.09
CA THR A 164 30.75 10.82 -0.11
C THR A 164 29.39 11.05 -0.77
N SER A 165 29.05 10.31 -1.83
CA SER A 165 27.76 10.47 -2.52
C SER A 165 26.59 10.04 -1.61
N ALA A 166 26.76 8.98 -0.84
CA ALA A 166 25.74 8.53 0.12
C ALA A 166 25.54 9.54 1.25
N VAL A 167 26.61 10.10 1.81
CA VAL A 167 26.54 11.16 2.83
C VAL A 167 25.86 12.42 2.27
N ALA A 168 26.14 12.81 1.03
CA ALA A 168 25.47 13.95 0.38
C ALA A 168 23.94 13.70 0.25
N THR A 169 23.55 12.52 -0.20
CA THR A 169 22.12 12.14 -0.27
C THR A 169 21.47 12.16 1.11
N GLN A 170 22.14 11.62 2.13
CA GLN A 170 21.64 11.65 3.50
C GLN A 170 21.54 13.07 4.06
N SER A 171 22.49 13.95 3.73
CA SER A 171 22.43 15.38 4.11
C SER A 171 21.20 16.07 3.53
N THR A 172 20.90 15.84 2.26
CA THR A 172 19.72 16.41 1.59
C THR A 172 18.44 15.95 2.29
N ARG A 173 18.32 14.65 2.55
CA ARG A 173 17.14 14.07 3.23
C ARG A 173 17.02 14.56 4.69
N ALA A 174 18.14 14.61 5.41
CA ALA A 174 18.18 15.07 6.79
C ALA A 174 17.77 16.55 6.91
N ASN A 175 18.19 17.39 5.94
CA ASN A 175 17.80 18.79 5.89
C ASN A 175 16.33 19.01 5.52
N SER A 176 15.73 18.10 4.76
CA SER A 176 14.30 18.17 4.40
C SER A 176 13.35 17.68 5.50
N LEU A 177 13.91 17.07 6.57
CA LEU A 177 13.13 16.60 7.72
C LEU A 177 12.81 17.74 8.67
N ARG A 178 11.53 17.86 9.04
CA ARG A 178 11.06 18.76 10.07
C ARG A 178 10.01 18.08 10.97
N LEU A 179 9.79 18.64 12.14
CA LEU A 179 8.63 18.31 12.95
C LEU A 179 7.35 18.78 12.25
N ARG A 180 6.27 18.12 12.55
CA ARG A 180 4.94 18.43 12.04
C ARG A 180 3.94 18.40 13.20
N GLU A 181 3.12 19.42 13.28
CA GLU A 181 2.00 19.43 14.21
C GLU A 181 0.99 18.32 13.87
N LYS A 182 0.28 17.84 14.90
CA LYS A 182 -0.63 16.68 14.78
C LYS A 182 -1.65 16.83 13.65
N ASP A 183 -2.21 18.03 13.50
CA ASP A 183 -3.29 18.32 12.55
C ASP A 183 -2.80 19.09 11.32
N GLU A 184 -1.50 19.31 11.21
CA GLU A 184 -0.91 19.97 10.05
C GLU A 184 -0.97 19.06 8.81
N ILE A 185 -1.47 19.61 7.71
CA ILE A 185 -1.41 19.00 6.37
C ILE A 185 -0.44 19.83 5.52
N PRO A 186 0.82 19.39 5.36
CA PRO A 186 1.82 20.14 4.60
C PRO A 186 1.37 20.40 3.16
N ALA A 187 1.62 21.60 2.64
CA ALA A 187 1.27 21.97 1.28
C ALA A 187 2.39 21.67 0.26
N GLU A 188 3.63 21.50 0.73
CA GLU A 188 4.79 21.18 -0.09
C GLU A 188 4.84 19.68 -0.45
N PRO A 189 5.45 19.29 -1.60
CA PRO A 189 5.72 17.90 -1.95
C PRO A 189 6.54 17.17 -0.88
N GLY A 190 6.23 15.90 -0.60
CA GLY A 190 6.98 15.09 0.38
C GLY A 190 6.11 14.08 1.13
N HIS A 191 6.68 13.52 2.17
CA HIS A 191 6.12 12.41 2.93
C HIS A 191 5.71 12.82 4.34
N CYS A 192 4.42 12.61 4.67
CA CYS A 192 3.94 12.70 6.05
C CYS A 192 4.43 11.49 6.85
N LEU A 193 5.10 11.76 7.95
CA LEU A 193 5.61 10.82 8.93
C LEU A 193 4.90 11.01 10.26
N GLU A 194 5.00 10.04 11.16
CA GLU A 194 4.51 10.22 12.52
C GLU A 194 5.27 11.35 13.22
N GLY A 195 4.57 12.43 13.56
CA GLY A 195 5.14 13.62 14.20
C GLY A 195 6.13 14.40 13.33
N GLY A 196 6.27 14.07 12.05
CA GLY A 196 7.20 14.73 11.15
C GLY A 196 6.76 14.82 9.70
N PHE A 197 7.59 15.51 8.95
CA PHE A 197 7.46 15.64 7.50
C PHE A 197 8.84 15.62 6.85
N MET A 198 8.97 14.90 5.76
CA MET A 198 10.16 14.91 4.92
C MET A 198 9.82 15.52 3.56
N GLY A 199 10.33 16.72 3.29
CA GLY A 199 10.18 17.38 1.99
C GLY A 199 10.88 16.58 0.90
N ASP A 200 10.16 16.23 -0.17
CA ASP A 200 10.70 15.44 -1.28
C ASP A 200 9.88 15.66 -2.55
N SER A 201 10.49 16.29 -3.55
CA SER A 201 9.93 16.46 -4.89
C SER A 201 10.51 15.47 -5.92
N ASN A 202 11.35 14.54 -5.48
CA ASN A 202 11.85 13.47 -6.33
C ASN A 202 10.85 12.32 -6.34
N TYR A 203 10.30 12.01 -7.47
CA TYR A 203 9.31 10.93 -7.65
C TYR A 203 9.91 9.66 -8.28
N ASN A 204 11.23 9.62 -8.50
CA ASN A 204 11.88 8.47 -9.12
C ASN A 204 12.34 7.41 -8.13
N ASP A 205 12.48 7.78 -6.86
CA ASP A 205 12.90 6.85 -5.81
C ASP A 205 11.79 5.86 -5.44
N GLN A 206 12.19 4.71 -4.91
CA GLN A 206 11.25 3.72 -4.37
C GLN A 206 10.47 4.32 -3.20
N GLU A 207 9.17 4.07 -3.19
CA GLU A 207 8.27 4.57 -2.16
C GLU A 207 7.30 3.49 -1.68
N MET A 208 7.17 3.39 -0.35
CA MET A 208 6.15 2.59 0.32
C MET A 208 5.51 3.42 1.43
N ALA A 209 4.22 3.26 1.62
CA ALA A 209 3.50 3.90 2.72
C ALA A 209 2.36 3.00 3.20
N ASP A 210 2.36 2.72 4.51
CA ASP A 210 1.31 1.99 5.19
C ASP A 210 0.67 2.87 6.25
N ALA A 211 -0.64 2.79 6.40
CA ALA A 211 -1.38 3.46 7.45
C ALA A 211 -2.60 2.65 7.86
N GLY A 212 -2.98 2.76 9.12
CA GLY A 212 -4.22 2.22 9.66
C GLY A 212 -5.08 3.30 10.29
N LEU A 213 -6.36 3.01 10.45
CA LEU A 213 -7.30 3.86 11.19
C LEU A 213 -7.90 3.05 12.34
N TYR A 214 -7.92 3.66 13.50
CA TYR A 214 -8.65 3.20 14.66
C TYR A 214 -9.83 4.13 14.94
N PHE A 215 -10.97 3.54 15.30
CA PHE A 215 -12.21 4.27 15.57
C PHE A 215 -12.66 4.01 17.00
N PRO A 216 -12.56 4.99 17.93
CA PRO A 216 -13.01 4.81 19.31
C PRO A 216 -14.46 4.36 19.45
N SER A 217 -15.36 4.84 18.59
CA SER A 217 -16.78 4.42 18.58
C SER A 217 -17.00 3.01 18.02
N PHE A 218 -16.03 2.44 17.28
CA PHE A 218 -16.07 1.11 16.69
C PHE A 218 -14.73 0.41 16.91
N PRO A 219 -14.37 0.05 18.15
CA PRO A 219 -13.02 -0.40 18.49
C PRO A 219 -12.64 -1.77 17.90
N ASP A 220 -13.61 -2.51 17.38
CA ASP A 220 -13.42 -3.78 16.68
C ASP A 220 -13.20 -3.62 15.17
N VAL A 221 -13.26 -2.39 14.65
CA VAL A 221 -13.09 -2.09 13.23
C VAL A 221 -11.68 -1.59 12.97
N THR A 222 -11.01 -2.18 12.00
CA THR A 222 -9.74 -1.70 11.46
C THR A 222 -9.91 -1.35 9.99
N PHE A 223 -9.26 -0.27 9.58
CA PHE A 223 -9.14 0.09 8.17
C PHE A 223 -7.67 0.38 7.90
N SER A 224 -7.11 -0.17 6.84
CA SER A 224 -5.71 0.01 6.49
C SER A 224 -5.54 0.33 5.01
N ILE A 225 -4.45 1.03 4.69
CA ILE A 225 -4.03 1.38 3.34
C ILE A 225 -2.57 1.02 3.22
N THR A 226 -2.21 0.37 2.12
CA THR A 226 -0.84 0.04 1.75
C THR A 226 -0.58 0.53 0.34
N SER A 227 0.54 1.22 0.14
CA SER A 227 1.03 1.61 -1.18
C SER A 227 2.47 1.17 -1.36
N ASN A 228 2.78 0.59 -2.53
CA ASN A 228 4.13 0.32 -2.98
C ASN A 228 4.25 0.69 -4.46
N LYS A 229 4.88 1.83 -4.71
CA LYS A 229 5.03 2.38 -6.07
C LYS A 229 5.87 1.48 -6.98
N ASP A 230 6.87 0.82 -6.41
CA ASP A 230 7.88 0.09 -7.18
C ASP A 230 7.75 -1.44 -7.08
N ALA A 231 6.67 -1.96 -6.54
CA ALA A 231 6.43 -3.39 -6.50
C ALA A 231 6.59 -3.98 -7.91
N TYR A 232 7.28 -5.12 -8.00
CA TYR A 232 7.55 -5.78 -9.29
C TYR A 232 8.34 -4.94 -10.31
N GLY A 233 9.03 -3.89 -9.88
CA GLY A 233 9.81 -2.99 -10.75
C GLY A 233 11.00 -3.64 -11.45
N ASP A 234 11.38 -4.85 -11.06
CA ASP A 234 12.44 -5.65 -11.70
C ASP A 234 11.98 -6.33 -12.99
N TYR A 235 10.66 -6.43 -13.22
CA TYR A 235 10.12 -6.95 -14.48
C TYR A 235 10.23 -5.88 -15.58
N PRO A 236 10.70 -6.22 -16.77
CA PRO A 236 10.53 -5.35 -17.93
C PRO A 236 9.05 -5.01 -18.15
N PRO A 237 8.69 -3.79 -18.56
CA PRO A 237 7.28 -3.35 -18.66
C PRO A 237 6.38 -4.30 -19.45
N ALA A 238 6.85 -4.80 -20.60
CA ALA A 238 6.08 -5.75 -21.43
C ALA A 238 5.86 -7.11 -20.72
N GLU A 239 6.84 -7.57 -19.93
CA GLU A 239 6.69 -8.80 -19.15
C GLU A 239 5.79 -8.61 -17.96
N TYR A 240 5.87 -7.44 -17.30
CA TYR A 240 4.98 -7.10 -16.22
C TYR A 240 3.52 -7.14 -16.68
N ASP A 241 3.19 -6.44 -17.76
CA ASP A 241 1.84 -6.42 -18.30
C ASP A 241 1.33 -7.80 -18.71
N ALA A 242 2.16 -8.57 -19.43
CA ALA A 242 1.77 -9.87 -19.96
C ALA A 242 1.74 -11.00 -18.93
N LYS A 243 2.65 -11.00 -17.95
CA LYS A 243 2.87 -12.14 -17.04
C LYS A 243 2.41 -11.89 -15.61
N VAL A 244 2.39 -10.65 -15.16
CA VAL A 244 2.22 -10.29 -13.75
C VAL A 244 0.89 -9.61 -13.50
N ARG A 245 0.61 -8.49 -14.16
CA ARG A 245 -0.51 -7.61 -13.87
C ARG A 245 -1.86 -8.32 -13.77
N GLY A 246 -2.21 -9.13 -14.77
CA GLY A 246 -3.49 -9.84 -14.79
C GLY A 246 -3.65 -10.87 -13.66
N LYS A 247 -2.55 -11.46 -13.17
CA LYS A 247 -2.55 -12.43 -12.07
C LYS A 247 -2.62 -11.76 -10.70
N LEU A 248 -2.21 -10.51 -10.61
CA LEU A 248 -2.21 -9.75 -9.36
C LEU A 248 -3.55 -9.09 -9.07
N SER A 249 -4.46 -8.99 -10.05
CA SER A 249 -5.78 -8.40 -9.81
C SER A 249 -6.53 -9.18 -8.73
N LEU A 250 -7.28 -8.47 -7.90
CA LEU A 250 -7.96 -9.06 -6.75
C LEU A 250 -8.90 -10.21 -7.17
N LEU A 251 -9.70 -9.98 -8.20
CA LEU A 251 -10.67 -10.97 -8.67
C LEU A 251 -9.99 -12.19 -9.29
N ALA A 252 -8.86 -12.02 -9.96
CA ALA A 252 -8.06 -13.13 -10.48
C ALA A 252 -7.48 -13.98 -9.33
N ARG A 253 -6.92 -13.32 -8.30
CA ARG A 253 -6.41 -14.01 -7.09
C ARG A 253 -7.52 -14.79 -6.35
N ILE A 254 -8.69 -14.19 -6.22
CA ILE A 254 -9.86 -14.85 -5.61
C ILE A 254 -10.29 -16.06 -6.44
N GLN A 255 -10.36 -15.92 -7.77
CA GLN A 255 -10.73 -17.02 -8.65
C GLN A 255 -9.72 -18.17 -8.59
N GLU A 256 -8.44 -17.85 -8.63
CA GLU A 256 -7.36 -18.83 -8.48
C GLU A 256 -7.46 -19.57 -7.14
N ALA A 257 -7.73 -18.87 -6.04
CA ALA A 257 -7.91 -19.49 -4.74
C ALA A 257 -9.15 -20.41 -4.70
N LYS A 258 -10.26 -20.02 -5.36
CA LYS A 258 -11.46 -20.87 -5.51
C LYS A 258 -11.12 -22.14 -6.28
N ASP A 259 -10.39 -22.02 -7.39
CA ASP A 259 -10.03 -23.15 -8.25
C ASP A 259 -9.07 -24.12 -7.54
N GLN A 260 -8.07 -23.59 -6.82
CA GLN A 260 -7.10 -24.40 -6.08
C GLN A 260 -7.73 -25.13 -4.88
N GLN A 261 -8.61 -24.48 -4.14
CA GLN A 261 -9.20 -25.04 -2.93
C GLN A 261 -10.48 -25.85 -3.20
N GLY A 262 -11.16 -25.59 -4.31
CA GLY A 262 -12.38 -26.28 -4.70
C GLY A 262 -13.42 -26.29 -3.57
N LYS A 263 -13.87 -27.47 -3.17
CA LYS A 263 -14.85 -27.65 -2.06
C LYS A 263 -14.34 -27.21 -0.68
N ASN A 264 -13.03 -27.03 -0.53
CA ASN A 264 -12.43 -26.57 0.73
C ASN A 264 -12.33 -25.04 0.80
N TYR A 265 -12.73 -24.34 -0.27
CA TYR A 265 -12.78 -22.88 -0.25
C TYR A 265 -13.76 -22.40 0.83
N PRO A 266 -13.31 -21.55 1.79
CA PRO A 266 -14.12 -21.20 2.95
C PRO A 266 -15.47 -20.58 2.56
N PRO A 267 -16.59 -21.06 3.12
CA PRO A 267 -17.89 -20.45 2.86
C PRO A 267 -17.95 -19.02 3.40
N ARG A 268 -18.62 -18.16 2.66
CA ARG A 268 -18.75 -16.73 2.97
C ARG A 268 -20.02 -16.16 2.35
N THR A 269 -20.51 -15.05 2.91
CA THR A 269 -21.55 -14.24 2.27
C THR A 269 -20.88 -13.18 1.42
N LEU A 270 -21.14 -13.17 0.13
CA LEU A 270 -20.70 -12.12 -0.76
C LEU A 270 -21.66 -10.94 -0.62
N LEU A 271 -21.12 -9.78 -0.22
CA LEU A 271 -21.87 -8.54 -0.08
C LEU A 271 -21.77 -7.68 -1.34
N ARG A 272 -20.55 -7.54 -1.88
CA ARG A 272 -20.27 -6.81 -3.11
C ARG A 272 -18.94 -7.25 -3.69
N GLU A 273 -18.83 -7.39 -5.01
CA GLU A 273 -17.60 -7.75 -5.71
C GLU A 273 -17.61 -7.14 -7.11
N GLY A 274 -16.49 -6.61 -7.58
CA GLY A 274 -16.37 -6.10 -8.93
C GLY A 274 -15.32 -5.01 -9.10
N LYS A 275 -15.36 -4.35 -10.24
CA LYS A 275 -14.53 -3.17 -10.51
C LYS A 275 -15.03 -1.99 -9.71
N ARG A 276 -14.09 -1.21 -9.17
CA ARG A 276 -14.37 -0.01 -8.42
C ARG A 276 -13.30 1.05 -8.61
N ASP A 277 -13.72 2.23 -9.01
CA ASP A 277 -12.86 3.39 -9.10
C ASP A 277 -12.79 4.10 -7.73
N VAL A 278 -11.56 4.43 -7.32
CA VAL A 278 -11.26 5.31 -6.19
C VAL A 278 -10.49 6.50 -6.73
N GLN A 279 -11.14 7.65 -6.82
CA GLN A 279 -10.64 8.81 -7.57
C GLN A 279 -10.37 8.42 -9.05
N HIS A 280 -9.09 8.48 -9.48
CA HIS A 280 -8.63 8.10 -10.81
C HIS A 280 -8.04 6.67 -10.86
N TRP A 281 -8.00 5.99 -9.74
CA TRP A 281 -7.48 4.64 -9.64
C TRP A 281 -8.56 3.61 -9.97
N HIS A 282 -8.36 2.88 -11.07
CA HIS A 282 -9.27 1.82 -11.53
C HIS A 282 -8.89 0.50 -10.88
N GLY A 283 -9.53 0.16 -9.78
CA GLY A 283 -9.27 -1.04 -9.01
C GLY A 283 -10.40 -2.07 -9.04
N GLU A 284 -10.24 -3.07 -8.20
CA GLU A 284 -11.23 -4.12 -7.96
C GLU A 284 -11.51 -4.23 -6.47
N GLU A 285 -12.73 -4.58 -6.10
CA GLU A 285 -13.08 -4.82 -4.70
C GLU A 285 -13.78 -6.17 -4.50
N SER A 286 -13.63 -6.72 -3.30
CA SER A 286 -14.39 -7.85 -2.80
C SER A 286 -14.77 -7.59 -1.36
N LEU A 287 -16.06 -7.50 -1.10
CA LEU A 287 -16.63 -7.28 0.22
C LEU A 287 -17.38 -8.52 0.63
N ILE A 288 -16.87 -9.23 1.62
CA ILE A 288 -17.47 -10.46 2.14
C ILE A 288 -17.73 -10.36 3.64
N ARG A 289 -18.68 -11.19 4.10
CA ARG A 289 -18.81 -11.52 5.50
C ARG A 289 -18.50 -13.01 5.67
N ARG A 290 -17.52 -13.30 6.53
CA ARG A 290 -17.14 -14.67 6.89
C ARG A 290 -18.23 -15.34 7.71
N THR A 291 -18.19 -16.66 7.83
CA THR A 291 -19.17 -17.43 8.63
C THR A 291 -19.11 -17.14 10.12
N ASP A 292 -17.97 -16.66 10.61
CA ASP A 292 -17.80 -16.19 11.99
C ASP A 292 -18.30 -14.76 12.22
N GLY A 293 -18.88 -14.11 11.18
CA GLY A 293 -19.45 -12.77 11.24
C GLY A 293 -18.42 -11.63 11.01
N VAL A 294 -17.17 -11.93 10.71
CA VAL A 294 -16.18 -10.94 10.34
C VAL A 294 -16.49 -10.36 8.97
N HIS A 295 -16.59 -9.03 8.85
CA HIS A 295 -16.49 -8.36 7.56
C HIS A 295 -15.04 -8.34 7.14
N ASP A 296 -14.77 -8.75 5.91
CA ASP A 296 -13.44 -8.83 5.31
C ASP A 296 -13.53 -8.17 3.93
N PHE A 297 -13.11 -6.92 3.89
CA PHE A 297 -13.26 -6.03 2.74
C PHE A 297 -11.89 -5.68 2.19
N GLU A 298 -11.75 -5.81 0.90
CA GLU A 298 -10.52 -5.52 0.18
C GLU A 298 -10.82 -4.72 -1.10
N TRP A 299 -9.99 -3.73 -1.38
CA TRP A 299 -9.91 -3.04 -2.66
C TRP A 299 -8.45 -2.94 -3.08
N THR A 300 -8.16 -3.24 -4.34
CA THR A 300 -6.79 -3.26 -4.84
C THR A 300 -6.71 -2.60 -6.22
N LEU A 301 -5.75 -1.70 -6.37
CA LEU A 301 -5.23 -1.25 -7.66
C LEU A 301 -3.97 -2.04 -7.98
N VAL A 302 -3.90 -2.61 -9.18
CA VAL A 302 -2.67 -3.07 -9.79
C VAL A 302 -2.26 -2.07 -10.86
N GLY A 303 -1.42 -1.13 -10.48
CA GLY A 303 -0.97 -0.03 -11.33
C GLY A 303 0.24 -0.37 -12.20
N THR A 304 1.20 0.52 -12.27
CA THR A 304 2.42 0.37 -13.08
C THR A 304 3.65 0.64 -12.21
N PRO A 305 4.64 -0.26 -12.17
CA PRO A 305 5.87 -0.02 -11.41
C PRO A 305 6.52 1.32 -11.78
N ARG A 306 6.93 2.05 -10.75
CA ARG A 306 7.59 3.37 -10.86
C ARG A 306 6.68 4.52 -11.32
N ASP A 307 5.40 4.30 -11.52
CA ASP A 307 4.44 5.36 -11.79
C ASP A 307 3.89 5.91 -10.47
N ILE A 308 4.14 7.19 -10.20
CA ILE A 308 3.67 7.82 -8.95
C ILE A 308 2.15 8.03 -8.96
N ALA A 309 1.56 8.33 -10.11
CA ALA A 309 0.11 8.55 -10.21
C ALA A 309 -0.69 7.24 -10.13
N TYR A 310 -0.10 6.15 -10.61
CA TYR A 310 -0.71 4.81 -10.65
C TYR A 310 0.28 3.78 -10.05
N PRO A 311 0.51 3.81 -8.73
CA PRO A 311 1.52 2.97 -8.09
C PRO A 311 1.27 1.48 -8.38
N ALA A 312 2.33 0.69 -8.45
CA ALA A 312 2.22 -0.73 -8.79
C ALA A 312 1.24 -1.47 -7.87
N VAL A 313 1.22 -1.10 -6.59
CA VAL A 313 0.27 -1.60 -5.60
C VAL A 313 -0.30 -0.42 -4.82
N LEU A 314 -1.63 -0.34 -4.76
CA LEU A 314 -2.37 0.47 -3.80
C LEU A 314 -3.56 -0.37 -3.33
N GLU A 315 -3.61 -0.63 -2.04
CA GLU A 315 -4.59 -1.52 -1.42
C GLU A 315 -5.26 -0.84 -0.25
N ALA A 316 -6.53 -1.13 -0.04
CA ALA A 316 -7.25 -0.82 1.18
C ALA A 316 -7.91 -2.08 1.71
N SER A 317 -7.91 -2.27 3.02
CA SER A 317 -8.56 -3.38 3.69
C SER A 317 -9.35 -2.90 4.90
N MET A 318 -10.48 -3.54 5.18
CA MET A 318 -11.26 -3.30 6.40
C MET A 318 -11.71 -4.62 7.01
N TYR A 319 -11.45 -4.76 8.31
CA TYR A 319 -11.88 -5.92 9.09
C TYR A 319 -12.72 -5.46 10.27
N THR A 320 -13.73 -6.26 10.63
CA THR A 320 -14.49 -6.12 11.88
C THR A 320 -14.20 -7.30 12.82
N LYS A 321 -14.67 -7.22 14.06
CA LYS A 321 -14.40 -8.21 15.12
C LYS A 321 -12.92 -8.36 15.47
N VAL A 322 -12.12 -7.37 15.22
CA VAL A 322 -10.72 -7.34 15.65
C VAL A 322 -10.69 -6.89 17.10
N ALA A 323 -9.90 -7.55 17.93
CA ALA A 323 -9.70 -7.08 19.30
C ALA A 323 -8.91 -5.76 19.31
N HIS A 324 -9.23 -4.88 20.25
CA HIS A 324 -8.62 -3.54 20.35
C HIS A 324 -7.09 -3.58 20.41
N ASN A 325 -6.51 -4.60 21.04
CA ASN A 325 -5.07 -4.79 21.13
C ASN A 325 -4.46 -5.57 19.95
N MET A 326 -5.23 -5.79 18.88
CA MET A 326 -4.85 -6.59 17.72
C MET A 326 -4.55 -8.06 18.02
N VAL A 327 -4.88 -8.53 19.22
CA VAL A 327 -4.71 -9.93 19.66
C VAL A 327 -6.08 -10.55 19.87
N GLY A 328 -6.41 -11.54 19.07
CA GLY A 328 -7.70 -12.23 19.11
C GLY A 328 -8.80 -11.50 18.33
N ALA A 329 -10.05 -11.77 18.66
CA ALA A 329 -11.23 -11.21 18.02
C ALA A 329 -12.25 -10.74 19.06
N ALA A 330 -13.02 -9.70 18.73
CA ALA A 330 -14.18 -9.32 19.50
C ALA A 330 -15.29 -10.39 19.37
N GLU A 331 -16.18 -10.47 20.35
CA GLU A 331 -17.28 -11.46 20.34
C GLU A 331 -18.25 -11.27 19.15
N ALA A 332 -18.53 -10.00 18.81
CA ALA A 332 -19.43 -9.65 17.73
C ALA A 332 -18.89 -8.44 16.95
N SER A 333 -19.31 -8.31 15.69
CA SER A 333 -19.10 -7.10 14.91
C SER A 333 -20.00 -5.99 15.44
N SER A 334 -19.43 -4.79 15.63
CA SER A 334 -20.18 -3.59 16.01
C SER A 334 -21.01 -3.01 14.86
N LEU A 335 -20.74 -3.43 13.61
CA LEU A 335 -21.40 -2.97 12.39
C LEU A 335 -22.30 -4.03 11.78
N THR A 336 -23.45 -3.60 11.22
CA THR A 336 -24.22 -4.42 10.28
C THR A 336 -23.54 -4.45 8.91
N ASP A 337 -24.01 -5.33 7.99
CA ASP A 337 -23.47 -5.39 6.62
C ASP A 337 -23.57 -4.04 5.90
N GLU A 338 -24.72 -3.36 6.02
CA GLU A 338 -24.99 -2.07 5.39
C GLU A 338 -24.10 -0.96 5.98
N GLU A 339 -23.89 -1.00 7.30
CA GLU A 339 -23.02 -0.03 7.97
C GLU A 339 -21.55 -0.25 7.63
N ALA A 340 -21.10 -1.49 7.56
CA ALA A 340 -19.75 -1.83 7.14
C ALA A 340 -19.48 -1.33 5.71
N ILE A 341 -20.41 -1.58 4.78
CA ILE A 341 -20.32 -1.10 3.40
C ILE A 341 -20.33 0.44 3.36
N ALA A 342 -21.20 1.10 4.11
CA ALA A 342 -21.28 2.56 4.12
C ALA A 342 -20.02 3.22 4.70
N LEU A 343 -19.45 2.65 5.78
CA LEU A 343 -18.19 3.11 6.35
C LEU A 343 -17.04 2.93 5.34
N TRP A 344 -16.94 1.76 4.73
CA TRP A 344 -15.98 1.46 3.68
C TRP A 344 -16.05 2.47 2.53
N ASP A 345 -17.23 2.74 2.00
CA ASP A 345 -17.45 3.67 0.89
C ASP A 345 -17.02 5.10 1.25
N LYS A 346 -17.37 5.55 2.46
CA LYS A 346 -16.97 6.88 2.94
C LYS A 346 -15.47 7.03 3.07
N LEU A 347 -14.78 6.02 3.62
CA LEU A 347 -13.33 6.07 3.81
C LEU A 347 -12.61 6.03 2.46
N LEU A 348 -12.95 5.10 1.56
CA LEU A 348 -12.33 5.03 0.24
C LEU A 348 -12.54 6.29 -0.58
N SER A 349 -13.74 6.89 -0.54
CA SER A 349 -14.00 8.14 -1.25
C SER A 349 -13.16 9.32 -0.74
N GLY A 350 -12.66 9.21 0.50
CA GLY A 350 -11.78 10.19 1.12
C GLY A 350 -10.29 10.01 0.83
N LEU A 351 -9.89 8.91 0.18
CA LEU A 351 -8.48 8.66 -0.14
C LEU A 351 -8.05 9.44 -1.39
N LYS A 352 -6.98 10.23 -1.28
CA LYS A 352 -6.39 11.03 -2.37
C LYS A 352 -4.89 11.21 -2.14
N PHE A 353 -4.18 11.68 -3.13
CA PHE A 353 -2.89 12.30 -2.86
C PHE A 353 -3.07 13.52 -1.95
N ARG A 354 -2.12 13.77 -1.09
CA ARG A 354 -2.12 14.99 -0.25
C ARG A 354 -1.91 16.23 -1.10
N VAL A 355 -0.88 16.19 -1.94
CA VAL A 355 -0.51 17.25 -2.88
C VAL A 355 -0.46 16.65 -4.28
N LYS A 356 -0.74 17.44 -5.29
CA LYS A 356 -0.62 17.06 -6.69
C LYS A 356 0.73 16.40 -6.97
N VAL A 357 0.70 15.23 -7.58
CA VAL A 357 1.87 14.52 -8.08
C VAL A 357 1.87 14.50 -9.61
N PRO A 358 3.02 14.32 -10.28
CA PRO A 358 3.07 14.19 -11.74
C PRO A 358 2.10 13.13 -12.25
N GLY A 359 1.35 13.44 -13.31
CA GLY A 359 0.38 12.51 -13.92
C GLY A 359 -0.97 12.37 -13.21
N ALA A 360 -1.12 12.90 -11.98
CA ALA A 360 -2.38 12.83 -11.26
C ALA A 360 -3.40 13.86 -11.83
N PRO A 361 -4.63 13.43 -12.20
CA PRO A 361 -5.63 14.32 -12.75
C PRO A 361 -6.23 15.25 -11.68
N PRO A 362 -6.85 16.38 -12.09
CA PRO A 362 -7.57 17.25 -11.16
C PRO A 362 -8.62 16.49 -10.35
N GLY A 363 -8.71 16.82 -9.06
CA GLY A 363 -9.65 16.18 -8.13
C GLY A 363 -9.09 14.95 -7.39
N SER A 364 -7.97 14.38 -7.83
CA SER A 364 -7.32 13.23 -7.20
C SER A 364 -6.35 13.61 -6.07
N TYR A 365 -6.25 14.88 -5.74
CA TYR A 365 -5.42 15.41 -4.66
C TYR A 365 -6.20 16.46 -3.84
N TYR A 366 -5.73 16.72 -2.61
CA TYR A 366 -6.33 17.73 -1.75
C TYR A 366 -5.77 19.13 -1.98
N ILE A 367 -4.48 19.23 -2.28
CA ILE A 367 -3.77 20.50 -2.45
C ILE A 367 -3.14 20.54 -3.85
N ASP A 368 -3.40 21.61 -4.57
CA ASP A 368 -2.69 21.96 -5.81
C ASP A 368 -1.75 23.12 -5.50
N PRO A 369 -0.43 22.89 -5.47
CA PRO A 369 0.52 23.94 -5.14
C PRO A 369 0.60 25.06 -6.22
N ASP A 370 0.08 24.78 -7.42
CA ASP A 370 0.04 25.73 -8.53
C ASP A 370 -1.21 26.62 -8.47
N GLN A 371 -2.14 26.39 -7.51
CA GLN A 371 -3.35 27.17 -7.32
C GLN A 371 -3.30 27.89 -5.96
N PRO A 372 -3.70 29.17 -5.90
CA PRO A 372 -3.78 29.86 -4.60
C PRO A 372 -4.78 29.14 -3.70
N ALA A 373 -4.45 29.05 -2.41
CA ALA A 373 -5.37 28.51 -1.40
C ALA A 373 -6.70 29.25 -1.47
N GLN A 374 -7.79 28.50 -1.71
CA GLN A 374 -9.15 29.05 -1.72
C GLN A 374 -9.61 29.32 -0.30
#